data_6e8308c03fb23339e84eea9d8ee9ed75
#
_entry.id   6e8308c03fb23339e84eea9d8ee9ed75
#
_cell.length_a   1.000
_cell.length_b   1.000
_cell.length_c   1.000
_cell.angle_alpha   90.00
_cell.angle_beta   90.00
_cell.angle_gamma   90.00
#
_symmetry.space_group_name_H-M   'P 1'
#
loop_
_entity.id
_entity.type
_entity.pdbx_description
1 polymer ?
#
loop_
_entity_poly.entity_id
_entity_poly.type
_entity_poly.pdbx_seq_one_letter_code
_entity_poly.pdbx_strand_id
1 'polypeptide(L)'
;MSTAIEVQSVTKLYRRYSYRRQFATLKSALISGSLAHGLKPEERFTAVADVSLRIPQGSAFGIIGRNGSGKSTLLKLITGITKPTSGEVLVNGRISALIELGAGFHPEISGRENVFINGVMLGLSKQEISERFDEIVAFAELEAFIDAPVKTYSSGMYMRLGFAVAVHVDPDILIVDEVLAVGDEGFSLKCFDKFAEFKRRGKTILLVTHGLETVQRFCDEAVWLDEGMVRGYGDPRRVVHMYLSDIATGEEALLSAEDKKKLEATVTEEGSDDPETTEVPTQEGPPDDMFRASEGRWGSGDVRIVEVSLENEARPTHLFQSGDKMTVRMRVTTAQPVDDFVFGISIFNAEGVCCYGTNTNLEKLTPVSMTGDGEVKLDIEALDLVEGTYKLDLAVHSREGRPYDYHRLLHTFRVKSQIKDVGIYRPQHDWGFSSNIRFKKSSED
;
A
#
# COMPACT_ATOMS: atom_id res chain seq x y z
N MET A 1 -21.36 3.52 28.52
CA MET A 1 -21.88 3.41 27.14
C MET A 1 -22.11 1.95 26.88
N SER A 2 -23.24 1.59 26.26
CA SER A 2 -23.52 0.22 25.85
C SER A 2 -22.58 -0.20 24.71
N THR A 3 -22.16 -1.47 24.70
CA THR A 3 -21.26 -2.04 23.70
C THR A 3 -22.06 -2.73 22.61
N ALA A 4 -21.83 -2.38 21.35
CA ALA A 4 -22.47 -3.06 20.22
C ALA A 4 -21.73 -4.36 19.85
N ILE A 5 -20.41 -4.32 19.82
CA ILE A 5 -19.56 -5.49 19.54
C ILE A 5 -18.44 -5.56 20.56
N GLU A 6 -18.25 -6.72 21.17
CA GLU A 6 -17.12 -7.00 22.06
C GLU A 6 -16.39 -8.25 21.58
N VAL A 7 -15.10 -8.10 21.32
CA VAL A 7 -14.18 -9.16 20.93
C VAL A 7 -13.24 -9.39 22.11
N GLN A 8 -13.21 -10.62 22.66
CA GLN A 8 -12.45 -10.95 23.87
C GLN A 8 -11.42 -12.03 23.56
N SER A 9 -10.14 -11.65 23.54
CA SER A 9 -8.97 -12.53 23.35
C SER A 9 -9.14 -13.52 22.20
N VAL A 10 -9.63 -13.03 21.07
CA VAL A 10 -10.01 -13.86 19.93
C VAL A 10 -8.79 -14.26 19.12
N THR A 11 -8.64 -15.56 18.91
CA THR A 11 -7.64 -16.14 18.01
C THR A 11 -8.32 -16.98 16.93
N LYS A 12 -7.84 -16.86 15.70
CA LYS A 12 -8.29 -17.67 14.57
C LYS A 12 -7.12 -18.30 13.84
N LEU A 13 -7.12 -19.63 13.83
CA LEU A 13 -6.16 -20.45 13.12
C LEU A 13 -6.82 -21.08 11.90
N TYR A 14 -6.16 -21.03 10.78
CA TYR A 14 -6.52 -21.78 9.57
C TYR A 14 -5.48 -22.87 9.29
N ARG A 15 -5.92 -23.93 8.63
CA ARG A 15 -5.05 -24.99 8.16
C ARG A 15 -4.41 -24.57 6.84
N ARG A 16 -3.06 -24.67 6.76
CA ARG A 16 -2.34 -24.51 5.50
C ARG A 16 -2.38 -25.85 4.75
N TYR A 17 -3.05 -25.88 3.60
CA TYR A 17 -3.00 -27.05 2.73
C TYR A 17 -1.70 -27.02 1.92
N SER A 18 -0.76 -27.93 2.19
CA SER A 18 0.39 -28.16 1.33
C SER A 18 -0.04 -28.98 0.12
N TYR A 19 0.28 -28.50 -1.07
CA TYR A 19 -0.03 -29.17 -2.36
C TYR A 19 0.53 -30.60 -2.47
N ARG A 20 1.51 -30.96 -1.67
CA ARG A 20 2.15 -32.28 -1.68
C ARG A 20 1.30 -33.45 -1.11
N ARG A 21 0.13 -33.19 -0.51
CA ARG A 21 -0.72 -34.22 0.13
C ARG A 21 -2.08 -34.44 -0.51
N GLN A 22 -2.34 -33.91 -1.69
CA GLN A 22 -3.67 -34.05 -2.35
C GLN A 22 -4.01 -35.49 -2.81
N PHE A 23 -3.10 -36.43 -2.74
CA PHE A 23 -3.30 -37.82 -3.17
C PHE A 23 -3.18 -38.88 -2.05
N ALA A 24 -3.31 -38.47 -0.79
CA ALA A 24 -3.39 -39.45 0.28
C ALA A 24 -4.77 -40.12 0.24
N THR A 25 -4.84 -41.31 -0.35
CA THR A 25 -6.03 -42.16 -0.26
C THR A 25 -6.25 -42.55 1.20
N LEU A 26 -7.52 -42.83 1.61
CA LEU A 26 -7.88 -43.32 2.95
C LEU A 26 -6.96 -44.46 3.41
N LYS A 27 -6.50 -45.29 2.47
CA LYS A 27 -5.58 -46.40 2.71
C LYS A 27 -4.17 -45.96 3.11
N SER A 28 -3.63 -44.85 2.51
CA SER A 28 -2.32 -44.32 2.86
C SER A 28 -2.35 -43.54 4.19
N ALA A 29 -3.49 -42.93 4.55
CA ALA A 29 -3.70 -42.26 5.81
C ALA A 29 -3.77 -43.23 7.01
N LEU A 30 -4.35 -44.42 6.80
CA LEU A 30 -4.39 -45.52 7.77
C LEU A 30 -3.00 -46.17 7.99
N ILE A 31 -2.21 -46.35 6.92
CA ILE A 31 -0.89 -46.96 6.97
C ILE A 31 0.15 -46.02 7.61
N SER A 32 0.00 -44.69 7.41
CA SER A 32 0.94 -43.67 7.94
C SER A 32 0.64 -43.24 9.39
N GLY A 33 -0.43 -43.74 10.02
CA GLY A 33 -0.83 -43.36 11.37
C GLY A 33 -1.20 -41.87 11.53
N SER A 34 -1.45 -41.16 10.42
CA SER A 34 -1.65 -39.72 10.38
C SER A 34 -2.98 -39.25 10.99
N LEU A 35 -3.89 -40.18 11.30
CA LEU A 35 -5.18 -39.90 11.93
C LEU A 35 -5.05 -39.56 13.44
N ALA A 36 -3.94 -39.94 14.09
CA ALA A 36 -3.74 -39.76 15.54
C ALA A 36 -2.80 -38.59 15.90
N HIS A 37 -2.13 -37.99 14.92
CA HIS A 37 -1.19 -36.89 15.18
C HIS A 37 -1.88 -35.55 14.92
N GLY A 38 -1.93 -34.71 15.94
CA GLY A 38 -2.36 -33.32 15.81
C GLY A 38 -1.55 -32.57 14.74
N LEU A 39 -2.13 -31.56 14.11
CA LEU A 39 -1.49 -30.74 13.08
C LEU A 39 -0.13 -30.22 13.56
N LYS A 40 0.91 -30.40 12.75
CA LYS A 40 2.22 -29.78 13.02
C LYS A 40 2.09 -28.25 13.01
N PRO A 41 2.87 -27.53 13.84
CA PRO A 41 2.82 -26.05 13.86
C PRO A 41 2.98 -25.38 12.49
N GLU A 42 3.81 -25.96 11.61
CA GLU A 42 4.07 -25.49 10.24
C GLU A 42 2.84 -25.61 9.31
N GLU A 43 1.82 -26.38 9.68
CA GLU A 43 0.58 -26.56 8.91
C GLU A 43 -0.51 -25.57 9.34
N ARG A 44 -0.24 -24.66 10.27
CA ARG A 44 -1.20 -23.67 10.79
C ARG A 44 -0.80 -22.27 10.37
N PHE A 45 -1.80 -21.49 10.00
CA PHE A 45 -1.67 -20.05 9.75
C PHE A 45 -2.56 -19.30 10.75
N THR A 46 -1.97 -18.42 11.52
CA THR A 46 -2.69 -17.56 12.46
C THR A 46 -3.16 -16.31 11.72
N ALA A 47 -4.46 -16.22 11.49
CA ALA A 47 -5.06 -15.08 10.80
C ALA A 47 -5.44 -13.94 11.74
N VAL A 48 -5.76 -14.27 13.00
CA VAL A 48 -6.05 -13.33 14.08
C VAL A 48 -5.45 -13.92 15.36
N ALA A 49 -4.69 -13.13 16.12
CA ALA A 49 -3.94 -13.56 17.29
C ALA A 49 -4.28 -12.67 18.50
N ASP A 50 -5.00 -13.23 19.46
CA ASP A 50 -5.33 -12.59 20.74
C ASP A 50 -5.91 -11.17 20.62
N VAL A 51 -6.83 -10.98 19.69
CA VAL A 51 -7.44 -9.67 19.46
C VAL A 51 -8.54 -9.41 20.49
N SER A 52 -8.43 -8.27 21.17
CA SER A 52 -9.47 -7.74 22.07
C SER A 52 -9.81 -6.32 21.67
N LEU A 53 -11.09 -6.05 21.43
CA LEU A 53 -11.59 -4.71 21.11
C LEU A 53 -13.06 -4.55 21.51
N ARG A 54 -13.48 -3.30 21.73
CA ARG A 54 -14.86 -2.93 22.05
C ARG A 54 -15.32 -1.84 21.12
N ILE A 55 -16.49 -2.04 20.50
CA ILE A 55 -17.11 -1.05 19.64
C ILE A 55 -18.35 -0.53 20.35
N PRO A 56 -18.36 0.77 20.73
CA PRO A 56 -19.52 1.38 21.38
C PRO A 56 -20.75 1.40 20.46
N GLN A 57 -21.93 1.31 21.07
CA GLN A 57 -23.18 1.46 20.32
C GLN A 57 -23.31 2.90 19.79
N GLY A 58 -23.72 3.02 18.52
CA GLY A 58 -23.92 4.31 17.85
C GLY A 58 -22.65 4.96 17.34
N SER A 59 -21.49 4.31 17.48
CA SER A 59 -20.22 4.82 16.96
C SER A 59 -19.93 4.33 15.54
N ALA A 60 -19.15 5.13 14.81
CA ALA A 60 -18.47 4.72 13.57
C ALA A 60 -17.05 4.26 13.92
N PHE A 61 -16.70 3.02 13.61
CA PHE A 61 -15.45 2.39 13.98
C PHE A 61 -14.69 1.92 12.74
N GLY A 62 -13.41 2.33 12.61
CA GLY A 62 -12.54 2.01 11.48
C GLY A 62 -11.62 0.82 11.76
N ILE A 63 -11.44 -0.07 10.80
CA ILE A 63 -10.39 -1.11 10.83
C ILE A 63 -9.44 -0.87 9.67
N ILE A 64 -8.19 -0.59 9.95
CA ILE A 64 -7.14 -0.39 8.96
C ILE A 64 -6.02 -1.43 9.08
N GLY A 65 -5.21 -1.57 8.03
CA GLY A 65 -4.05 -2.48 7.99
C GLY A 65 -3.76 -2.97 6.58
N ARG A 66 -2.58 -3.55 6.38
CA ARG A 66 -2.13 -4.10 5.09
C ARG A 66 -2.99 -5.27 4.62
N ASN A 67 -2.88 -5.65 3.33
CA ASN A 67 -3.48 -6.89 2.85
C ASN A 67 -2.90 -8.09 3.61
N GLY A 68 -3.77 -9.02 4.03
CA GLY A 68 -3.38 -10.17 4.83
C GLY A 68 -3.22 -9.89 6.34
N SER A 69 -3.45 -8.67 6.84
CA SER A 69 -3.35 -8.34 8.27
C SER A 69 -4.43 -8.94 9.18
N GLY A 70 -5.45 -9.61 8.60
CA GLY A 70 -6.52 -10.27 9.35
C GLY A 70 -7.87 -9.54 9.36
N LYS A 71 -8.01 -8.37 8.71
CA LYS A 71 -9.25 -7.56 8.68
C LYS A 71 -10.48 -8.36 8.27
N SER A 72 -10.47 -8.98 7.09
CA SER A 72 -11.62 -9.77 6.58
C SER A 72 -11.88 -11.02 7.44
N THR A 73 -10.85 -11.59 8.09
CA THR A 73 -11.04 -12.68 9.05
C THR A 73 -11.75 -12.17 10.30
N LEU A 74 -11.34 -11.03 10.84
CA LEU A 74 -11.99 -10.42 11.99
C LEU A 74 -13.45 -10.06 11.69
N LEU A 75 -13.74 -9.54 10.50
CA LEU A 75 -15.12 -9.29 10.06
C LEU A 75 -15.97 -10.59 10.01
N LYS A 76 -15.41 -11.67 9.44
CA LYS A 76 -16.09 -12.98 9.39
C LYS A 76 -16.34 -13.58 10.78
N LEU A 77 -15.50 -13.27 11.76
CA LEU A 77 -15.69 -13.64 13.16
C LEU A 77 -16.80 -12.81 13.80
N ILE A 78 -16.81 -11.49 13.59
CA ILE A 78 -17.84 -10.57 14.13
C ILE A 78 -19.23 -10.88 13.54
N THR A 79 -19.29 -11.19 12.25
CA THR A 79 -20.56 -11.55 11.58
C THR A 79 -21.03 -12.97 11.85
N GLY A 80 -20.23 -13.78 12.55
CA GLY A 80 -20.57 -15.18 12.84
C GLY A 80 -20.42 -16.14 11.65
N ILE A 81 -19.92 -15.67 10.49
CA ILE A 81 -19.65 -16.51 9.31
C ILE A 81 -18.65 -17.61 9.66
N THR A 82 -17.68 -17.29 10.53
CA THR A 82 -16.72 -18.27 11.04
C THR A 82 -16.61 -18.17 12.57
N LYS A 83 -16.34 -19.30 13.23
CA LYS A 83 -16.15 -19.33 14.69
C LYS A 83 -14.68 -19.07 15.04
N PRO A 84 -14.37 -18.41 16.16
CA PRO A 84 -13.01 -18.28 16.66
C PRO A 84 -12.44 -19.66 17.04
N THR A 85 -11.12 -19.79 17.03
CA THR A 85 -10.41 -20.98 17.57
C THR A 85 -10.34 -20.91 19.08
N SER A 86 -10.15 -19.72 19.64
CA SER A 86 -10.26 -19.39 21.06
C SER A 86 -10.73 -17.96 21.24
N GLY A 87 -11.22 -17.64 22.44
CA GLY A 87 -11.87 -16.37 22.75
C GLY A 87 -13.33 -16.32 22.34
N GLU A 88 -13.96 -15.17 22.51
CA GLU A 88 -15.38 -14.98 22.27
C GLU A 88 -15.68 -13.65 21.55
N VAL A 89 -16.72 -13.65 20.73
CA VAL A 89 -17.27 -12.45 20.09
C VAL A 89 -18.73 -12.30 20.52
N LEU A 90 -19.04 -11.18 21.18
CA LEU A 90 -20.37 -10.81 21.62
C LEU A 90 -20.90 -9.69 20.75
N VAL A 91 -22.10 -9.84 20.22
CA VAL A 91 -22.76 -8.85 19.36
C VAL A 91 -24.15 -8.54 19.90
N ASN A 92 -24.43 -7.27 20.10
CA ASN A 92 -25.69 -6.77 20.60
C ASN A 92 -26.42 -5.97 19.51
N GLY A 93 -27.33 -6.61 18.81
CA GLY A 93 -28.12 -6.02 17.73
C GLY A 93 -28.07 -6.80 16.43
N ARG A 94 -28.91 -6.38 15.47
CA ARG A 94 -28.97 -6.99 14.14
C ARG A 94 -27.85 -6.44 13.26
N ILE A 95 -27.04 -7.35 12.69
CA ILE A 95 -25.97 -6.99 11.75
C ILE A 95 -26.51 -7.03 10.31
N SER A 96 -26.18 -6.00 9.51
CA SER A 96 -26.15 -6.08 8.06
C SER A 96 -24.70 -5.92 7.60
N ALA A 97 -24.20 -6.88 6.83
CA ALA A 97 -22.79 -6.90 6.42
C ALA A 97 -22.69 -6.77 4.89
N LEU A 98 -21.96 -5.76 4.44
CA LEU A 98 -21.64 -5.51 3.04
C LEU A 98 -20.30 -6.18 2.64
N ILE A 99 -19.98 -7.33 3.24
CA ILE A 99 -18.70 -8.05 3.02
C ILE A 99 -18.67 -8.74 1.66
N GLU A 100 -19.83 -9.24 1.23
CA GLU A 100 -19.99 -9.94 -0.06
C GLU A 100 -21.31 -9.40 -0.68
N LEU A 101 -21.25 -8.18 -1.26
CA LEU A 101 -22.42 -7.57 -1.91
C LEU A 101 -23.01 -8.49 -2.98
N GLY A 102 -24.33 -8.74 -2.88
CA GLY A 102 -25.01 -9.67 -3.76
C GLY A 102 -24.78 -11.15 -3.43
N ALA A 103 -24.08 -11.47 -2.34
CA ALA A 103 -24.06 -12.86 -1.85
C ALA A 103 -25.51 -13.34 -1.65
N GLY A 104 -25.85 -14.43 -2.32
CA GLY A 104 -27.24 -14.97 -2.33
C GLY A 104 -28.10 -14.48 -3.50
N PHE A 105 -27.59 -13.61 -4.38
CA PHE A 105 -28.29 -13.32 -5.63
C PHE A 105 -28.23 -14.51 -6.57
N HIS A 106 -29.39 -14.88 -7.10
CA HIS A 106 -29.50 -15.95 -8.08
C HIS A 106 -29.46 -15.36 -9.50
N PRO A 107 -28.50 -15.73 -10.33
CA PRO A 107 -28.26 -15.08 -11.63
C PRO A 107 -29.45 -15.21 -12.61
N GLU A 108 -30.19 -16.32 -12.55
CA GLU A 108 -31.22 -16.66 -13.51
C GLU A 108 -32.60 -16.00 -13.24
N ILE A 109 -32.78 -15.41 -12.05
CA ILE A 109 -34.03 -14.73 -11.69
C ILE A 109 -33.89 -13.21 -11.74
N SER A 110 -35.03 -12.52 -11.74
CA SER A 110 -35.10 -11.07 -11.84
C SER A 110 -34.47 -10.33 -10.65
N GLY A 111 -34.07 -9.06 -10.85
CA GLY A 111 -33.66 -8.19 -9.75
C GLY A 111 -34.72 -8.09 -8.67
N ARG A 112 -36.03 -8.00 -9.05
CA ARG A 112 -37.18 -7.99 -8.13
C ARG A 112 -37.16 -9.20 -7.19
N GLU A 113 -37.11 -10.40 -7.75
CA GLU A 113 -37.08 -11.63 -6.96
C GLU A 113 -35.82 -11.70 -6.06
N ASN A 114 -34.67 -11.25 -6.55
CA ASN A 114 -33.45 -11.19 -5.77
C ASN A 114 -33.56 -10.21 -4.59
N VAL A 115 -34.25 -9.06 -4.75
CA VAL A 115 -34.51 -8.13 -3.63
C VAL A 115 -35.28 -8.85 -2.52
N PHE A 116 -36.32 -9.61 -2.86
CA PHE A 116 -37.12 -10.37 -1.87
C PHE A 116 -36.29 -11.49 -1.21
N ILE A 117 -35.54 -12.27 -1.99
CA ILE A 117 -34.70 -13.35 -1.45
C ILE A 117 -33.63 -12.76 -0.51
N ASN A 118 -32.91 -11.76 -0.96
CA ASN A 118 -31.81 -11.16 -0.17
C ASN A 118 -32.35 -10.43 1.07
N GLY A 119 -33.46 -9.69 0.95
CA GLY A 119 -34.13 -9.07 2.09
C GLY A 119 -34.55 -10.07 3.16
N VAL A 120 -35.10 -11.22 2.76
CA VAL A 120 -35.44 -12.30 3.71
C VAL A 120 -34.20 -12.91 4.34
N MET A 121 -33.14 -13.13 3.57
CA MET A 121 -31.85 -13.63 4.10
C MET A 121 -31.21 -12.65 5.12
N LEU A 122 -31.42 -11.34 4.94
CA LEU A 122 -30.98 -10.30 5.86
C LEU A 122 -31.97 -10.08 7.04
N GLY A 123 -33.03 -10.88 7.13
CA GLY A 123 -33.93 -10.92 8.27
C GLY A 123 -35.17 -10.01 8.17
N LEU A 124 -35.50 -9.50 6.98
CA LEU A 124 -36.76 -8.81 6.76
C LEU A 124 -37.92 -9.81 6.46
N SER A 125 -39.11 -9.47 6.88
CA SER A 125 -40.32 -10.14 6.41
C SER A 125 -40.67 -9.72 4.96
N LYS A 126 -41.42 -10.55 4.25
CA LYS A 126 -41.91 -10.22 2.89
C LYS A 126 -42.68 -8.91 2.86
N GLN A 127 -43.45 -8.64 3.92
CA GLN A 127 -44.25 -7.42 4.03
C GLN A 127 -43.32 -6.18 4.13
N GLU A 128 -42.31 -6.20 5.02
CA GLU A 128 -41.34 -5.10 5.18
C GLU A 128 -40.57 -4.84 3.89
N ILE A 129 -40.23 -5.89 3.14
CA ILE A 129 -39.56 -5.75 1.83
C ILE A 129 -40.51 -5.09 0.84
N SER A 130 -41.79 -5.53 0.79
CA SER A 130 -42.79 -4.96 -0.12
C SER A 130 -43.03 -3.47 0.15
N GLU A 131 -43.06 -3.07 1.41
CA GLU A 131 -43.24 -1.67 1.83
C GLU A 131 -42.06 -0.78 1.42
N ARG A 132 -40.85 -1.33 1.34
CA ARG A 132 -39.59 -0.58 1.01
C ARG A 132 -39.10 -0.83 -0.41
N PHE A 133 -39.82 -1.66 -1.18
CA PHE A 133 -39.35 -2.13 -2.48
C PHE A 133 -39.06 -1.00 -3.44
N ASP A 134 -39.96 -0.04 -3.57
CA ASP A 134 -39.79 1.10 -4.50
C ASP A 134 -38.65 2.00 -4.07
N GLU A 135 -38.41 2.18 -2.75
CA GLU A 135 -37.26 2.93 -2.22
C GLU A 135 -35.94 2.22 -2.53
N ILE A 136 -35.90 0.87 -2.40
CA ILE A 136 -34.72 0.07 -2.72
C ILE A 136 -34.38 0.20 -4.21
N VAL A 137 -35.38 0.09 -5.10
CA VAL A 137 -35.17 0.16 -6.55
C VAL A 137 -34.73 1.56 -6.97
N ALA A 138 -35.37 2.60 -6.43
CA ALA A 138 -35.04 3.99 -6.71
C ALA A 138 -33.62 4.35 -6.19
N PHE A 139 -33.23 3.85 -5.03
CA PHE A 139 -31.89 4.04 -4.50
C PHE A 139 -30.84 3.40 -5.42
N ALA A 140 -31.11 2.18 -5.90
CA ALA A 140 -30.23 1.45 -6.82
C ALA A 140 -30.21 2.05 -8.24
N GLU A 141 -31.18 2.90 -8.62
CA GLU A 141 -31.37 3.44 -9.97
C GLU A 141 -31.58 2.34 -11.01
N LEU A 142 -32.40 1.36 -10.69
CA LEU A 142 -32.63 0.16 -11.51
C LEU A 142 -34.08 -0.04 -11.94
N GLU A 143 -34.90 1.02 -11.95
CA GLU A 143 -36.33 0.95 -12.29
C GLU A 143 -36.57 0.30 -13.65
N ALA A 144 -35.73 0.63 -14.64
CA ALA A 144 -35.86 0.11 -16.00
C ALA A 144 -35.37 -1.35 -16.15
N PHE A 145 -34.63 -1.87 -15.18
CA PHE A 145 -33.95 -3.16 -15.27
C PHE A 145 -34.40 -4.18 -14.19
N ILE A 146 -35.23 -3.75 -13.23
CA ILE A 146 -35.54 -4.55 -12.04
C ILE A 146 -36.20 -5.90 -12.35
N ASP A 147 -36.92 -5.98 -13.46
CA ASP A 147 -37.60 -7.19 -13.89
C ASP A 147 -36.78 -8.08 -14.83
N ALA A 148 -35.57 -7.62 -15.21
CA ALA A 148 -34.62 -8.42 -15.99
C ALA A 148 -33.81 -9.39 -15.09
N PRO A 149 -33.37 -10.56 -15.63
CA PRO A 149 -32.48 -11.46 -14.90
C PRO A 149 -31.20 -10.83 -14.52
N VAL A 150 -30.74 -11.06 -13.27
CA VAL A 150 -29.51 -10.41 -12.73
C VAL A 150 -28.23 -10.78 -13.49
N LYS A 151 -28.20 -11.92 -14.17
CA LYS A 151 -27.09 -12.28 -15.06
C LYS A 151 -26.86 -11.27 -16.22
N THR A 152 -27.85 -10.46 -16.54
CA THR A 152 -27.75 -9.40 -17.57
C THR A 152 -27.23 -8.06 -17.02
N TYR A 153 -27.06 -7.96 -15.71
CA TYR A 153 -26.60 -6.73 -15.06
C TYR A 153 -25.11 -6.55 -15.27
N SER A 154 -24.70 -5.29 -15.37
CA SER A 154 -23.29 -4.95 -15.19
C SER A 154 -22.86 -5.19 -13.75
N SER A 155 -21.53 -5.30 -13.51
CA SER A 155 -21.01 -5.42 -12.15
C SER A 155 -21.46 -4.26 -11.25
N GLY A 156 -21.52 -3.03 -11.79
CA GLY A 156 -22.02 -1.86 -11.07
C GLY A 156 -23.51 -1.98 -10.71
N MET A 157 -24.37 -2.39 -11.64
CA MET A 157 -25.80 -2.62 -11.36
C MET A 157 -26.02 -3.69 -10.29
N TYR A 158 -25.27 -4.79 -10.38
CA TYR A 158 -25.29 -5.87 -9.41
C TYR A 158 -24.95 -5.38 -8.01
N MET A 159 -23.87 -4.63 -7.89
CA MET A 159 -23.39 -4.06 -6.63
C MET A 159 -24.34 -3.02 -6.06
N ARG A 160 -24.89 -2.11 -6.91
CA ARG A 160 -25.89 -1.11 -6.51
C ARG A 160 -27.13 -1.76 -5.92
N LEU A 161 -27.66 -2.84 -6.54
CA LEU A 161 -28.82 -3.55 -6.02
C LEU A 161 -28.52 -4.21 -4.66
N GLY A 162 -27.37 -4.90 -4.55
CA GLY A 162 -26.97 -5.54 -3.29
C GLY A 162 -26.81 -4.53 -2.15
N PHE A 163 -26.17 -3.38 -2.43
CA PHE A 163 -26.03 -2.29 -1.48
C PHE A 163 -27.38 -1.70 -1.07
N ALA A 164 -28.28 -1.41 -2.05
CA ALA A 164 -29.58 -0.86 -1.79
C ALA A 164 -30.41 -1.76 -0.86
N VAL A 165 -30.43 -3.07 -1.10
CA VAL A 165 -31.12 -4.01 -0.20
C VAL A 165 -30.53 -3.94 1.20
N ALA A 166 -29.21 -4.03 1.34
CA ALA A 166 -28.54 -4.11 2.63
C ALA A 166 -28.72 -2.87 3.50
N VAL A 167 -28.75 -1.66 2.90
CA VAL A 167 -28.98 -0.41 3.67
C VAL A 167 -30.44 -0.16 4.00
N HIS A 168 -31.41 -0.78 3.31
CA HIS A 168 -32.83 -0.65 3.62
C HIS A 168 -33.33 -1.70 4.63
N VAL A 169 -32.45 -2.61 5.09
CA VAL A 169 -32.76 -3.54 6.21
C VAL A 169 -32.92 -2.80 7.55
N ASP A 170 -32.43 -1.57 7.67
CA ASP A 170 -32.36 -0.79 8.90
C ASP A 170 -31.69 -1.55 10.06
N PRO A 171 -30.42 -1.95 9.91
CA PRO A 171 -29.71 -2.72 10.92
C PRO A 171 -29.37 -1.87 12.15
N ASP A 172 -29.03 -2.54 13.27
CA ASP A 172 -28.42 -1.88 14.43
C ASP A 172 -26.92 -1.66 14.24
N ILE A 173 -26.29 -2.58 13.47
CA ILE A 173 -24.86 -2.59 13.15
C ILE A 173 -24.70 -2.79 11.65
N LEU A 174 -24.12 -1.80 10.99
CA LEU A 174 -23.75 -1.88 9.57
C LEU A 174 -22.25 -2.17 9.45
N ILE A 175 -21.88 -3.23 8.75
CA ILE A 175 -20.49 -3.58 8.45
C ILE A 175 -20.22 -3.32 6.98
N VAL A 176 -19.20 -2.51 6.69
CA VAL A 176 -18.81 -2.09 5.36
C VAL A 176 -17.36 -2.51 5.11
N ASP A 177 -17.13 -3.37 4.10
CA ASP A 177 -15.82 -3.89 3.73
C ASP A 177 -15.46 -3.37 2.34
N GLU A 178 -14.43 -2.53 2.21
CA GLU A 178 -13.80 -2.00 0.97
C GLU A 178 -14.74 -1.54 -0.17
N VAL A 179 -16.04 -1.77 -0.05
CA VAL A 179 -17.05 -1.67 -1.09
C VAL A 179 -17.52 -0.22 -1.33
N LEU A 180 -16.86 0.78 -0.74
CA LEU A 180 -17.24 2.20 -0.93
C LEU A 180 -16.97 2.72 -2.35
N ALA A 181 -16.21 2.00 -3.16
CA ALA A 181 -15.97 2.31 -4.57
C ALA A 181 -16.96 1.60 -5.51
N VAL A 182 -18.19 1.37 -5.05
CA VAL A 182 -19.24 0.69 -5.83
C VAL A 182 -19.93 1.66 -6.78
N GLY A 183 -19.89 1.35 -8.06
CA GLY A 183 -20.57 2.15 -9.08
C GLY A 183 -19.75 3.35 -9.54
N ASP A 184 -20.45 4.43 -9.88
CA ASP A 184 -19.86 5.71 -10.23
C ASP A 184 -19.73 6.64 -9.00
N GLU A 185 -19.11 7.80 -9.23
CA GLU A 185 -18.91 8.81 -8.19
C GLU A 185 -20.23 9.30 -7.57
N GLY A 186 -21.29 9.42 -8.40
CA GLY A 186 -22.62 9.81 -7.94
C GLY A 186 -23.24 8.83 -6.97
N PHE A 187 -23.12 7.52 -7.25
CA PHE A 187 -23.62 6.49 -6.34
C PHE A 187 -22.79 6.40 -5.05
N SER A 188 -21.49 6.60 -5.15
CA SER A 188 -20.61 6.66 -3.97
C SER A 188 -21.03 7.77 -3.00
N LEU A 189 -21.37 8.96 -3.50
CA LEU A 189 -21.91 10.05 -2.69
C LEU A 189 -23.22 9.66 -1.97
N LYS A 190 -24.17 9.01 -2.67
CA LYS A 190 -25.40 8.50 -2.04
C LYS A 190 -25.12 7.50 -0.92
N CYS A 191 -24.10 6.65 -1.10
CA CYS A 191 -23.71 5.70 -0.05
C CYS A 191 -23.19 6.44 1.20
N PHE A 192 -22.35 7.47 1.03
CA PHE A 192 -21.86 8.29 2.15
C PHE A 192 -22.99 9.05 2.85
N ASP A 193 -23.95 9.61 2.11
CA ASP A 193 -25.13 10.26 2.69
C ASP A 193 -25.95 9.29 3.54
N LYS A 194 -26.09 8.04 3.07
CA LYS A 194 -26.78 6.99 3.83
C LYS A 194 -26.04 6.59 5.10
N PHE A 195 -24.70 6.51 5.06
CA PHE A 195 -23.91 6.29 6.27
C PHE A 195 -24.01 7.43 7.27
N ALA A 196 -23.98 8.68 6.78
CA ALA A 196 -24.19 9.85 7.63
C ALA A 196 -25.59 9.86 8.27
N GLU A 197 -26.63 9.42 7.54
CA GLU A 197 -27.98 9.21 8.08
C GLU A 197 -27.97 8.16 9.20
N PHE A 198 -27.35 6.99 8.98
CA PHE A 198 -27.26 5.95 9.99
C PHE A 198 -26.55 6.41 11.25
N LYS A 199 -25.41 7.13 11.10
CA LYS A 199 -24.69 7.70 12.22
C LYS A 199 -25.56 8.69 13.03
N ARG A 200 -26.30 9.58 12.35
CA ARG A 200 -27.24 10.51 13.02
C ARG A 200 -28.39 9.78 13.76
N ARG A 201 -28.81 8.61 13.27
CA ARG A 201 -29.83 7.77 13.89
C ARG A 201 -29.27 6.90 15.02
N GLY A 202 -28.00 7.05 15.38
CA GLY A 202 -27.33 6.30 16.45
C GLY A 202 -27.09 4.82 16.11
N LYS A 203 -27.00 4.47 14.81
CA LYS A 203 -26.62 3.13 14.36
C LYS A 203 -25.10 2.98 14.43
N THR A 204 -24.64 1.77 14.74
CA THR A 204 -23.21 1.45 14.77
C THR A 204 -22.71 1.13 13.38
N ILE A 205 -21.58 1.70 12.99
CA ILE A 205 -20.99 1.45 11.66
C ILE A 205 -19.57 0.92 11.87
N LEU A 206 -19.27 -0.25 11.31
CA LEU A 206 -17.94 -0.82 11.25
C LEU A 206 -17.41 -0.73 9.82
N LEU A 207 -16.39 0.11 9.62
CA LEU A 207 -15.83 0.42 8.33
C LEU A 207 -14.45 -0.22 8.16
N VAL A 208 -14.29 -1.06 7.15
CA VAL A 208 -12.98 -1.54 6.69
C VAL A 208 -12.69 -0.92 5.34
N THR A 209 -11.63 -0.16 5.22
CA THR A 209 -11.28 0.53 3.98
C THR A 209 -9.77 0.79 3.89
N HIS A 210 -9.25 0.88 2.67
CA HIS A 210 -7.91 1.41 2.40
C HIS A 210 -7.89 2.95 2.32
N GLY A 211 -9.05 3.60 2.26
CA GLY A 211 -9.18 5.05 2.27
C GLY A 211 -8.97 5.64 3.66
N LEU A 212 -7.71 5.90 4.01
CA LEU A 212 -7.33 6.41 5.34
C LEU A 212 -7.98 7.75 5.67
N GLU A 213 -8.16 8.63 4.68
CA GLU A 213 -8.88 9.90 4.84
C GLU A 213 -10.33 9.68 5.28
N THR A 214 -11.00 8.67 4.70
CA THR A 214 -12.38 8.33 5.09
C THR A 214 -12.43 7.91 6.56
N VAL A 215 -11.45 7.09 7.01
CA VAL A 215 -11.37 6.69 8.42
C VAL A 215 -11.17 7.89 9.33
N GLN A 216 -10.26 8.81 8.99
CA GLN A 216 -9.99 10.03 9.78
C GLN A 216 -11.17 10.99 9.87
N ARG A 217 -11.96 11.09 8.80
CA ARG A 217 -13.09 12.04 8.69
C ARG A 217 -14.41 11.49 9.23
N PHE A 218 -14.62 10.18 9.11
CA PHE A 218 -15.92 9.58 9.37
C PHE A 218 -15.98 8.78 10.68
N CYS A 219 -14.87 8.12 11.07
CA CYS A 219 -14.85 7.25 12.25
C CYS A 219 -14.61 8.02 13.55
N ASP A 220 -15.22 7.55 14.63
CA ASP A 220 -15.02 8.07 15.99
C ASP A 220 -13.82 7.41 16.67
N GLU A 221 -13.59 6.14 16.34
CA GLU A 221 -12.43 5.34 16.78
C GLU A 221 -11.94 4.46 15.64
N ALA A 222 -10.68 4.04 15.71
CA ALA A 222 -10.09 3.13 14.74
C ALA A 222 -9.17 2.12 15.42
N VAL A 223 -8.96 0.97 14.74
CA VAL A 223 -7.97 -0.04 15.08
C VAL A 223 -7.08 -0.32 13.88
N TRP A 224 -5.78 -0.40 14.13
CA TRP A 224 -4.82 -0.89 13.16
C TRP A 224 -4.45 -2.33 13.48
N LEU A 225 -4.70 -3.22 12.50
CA LEU A 225 -4.32 -4.62 12.53
C LEU A 225 -3.07 -4.85 11.68
N ASP A 226 -2.11 -5.58 12.22
CA ASP A 226 -0.96 -6.06 11.51
C ASP A 226 -0.59 -7.47 11.96
N GLU A 227 -0.36 -8.39 10.99
CA GLU A 227 -0.09 -9.81 11.25
C GLU A 227 -1.08 -10.48 12.20
N GLY A 228 -2.35 -10.10 12.12
CA GLY A 228 -3.43 -10.61 12.96
C GLY A 228 -3.49 -10.03 14.37
N MET A 229 -2.66 -9.07 14.73
CA MET A 229 -2.59 -8.42 16.05
C MET A 229 -3.03 -6.96 15.98
N VAL A 230 -3.49 -6.43 17.11
CA VAL A 230 -3.76 -5.00 17.27
C VAL A 230 -2.46 -4.26 17.52
N ARG A 231 -2.08 -3.35 16.62
CA ARG A 231 -0.90 -2.48 16.73
C ARG A 231 -1.23 -1.07 17.23
N GLY A 232 -2.43 -0.60 16.94
CA GLY A 232 -2.91 0.71 17.37
C GLY A 232 -4.42 0.71 17.54
N TYR A 233 -4.92 1.50 18.52
CA TYR A 233 -6.34 1.62 18.84
C TYR A 233 -6.64 3.02 19.39
N GLY A 234 -7.81 3.57 19.07
CA GLY A 234 -8.33 4.82 19.60
C GLY A 234 -8.59 5.87 18.54
N ASP A 235 -8.13 7.10 18.76
CA ASP A 235 -8.36 8.22 17.83
C ASP A 235 -7.91 7.91 16.40
N PRO A 236 -8.77 8.10 15.39
CA PRO A 236 -8.49 7.69 14.00
C PRO A 236 -7.27 8.41 13.41
N ARG A 237 -7.06 9.70 13.69
CA ARG A 237 -5.93 10.46 13.16
C ARG A 237 -4.63 9.90 13.72
N ARG A 238 -4.59 9.59 15.01
CA ARG A 238 -3.43 9.00 15.67
C ARG A 238 -3.13 7.59 15.13
N VAL A 239 -4.16 6.75 15.00
CA VAL A 239 -4.00 5.37 14.51
C VAL A 239 -3.52 5.35 13.05
N VAL A 240 -4.08 6.22 12.19
CA VAL A 240 -3.63 6.37 10.81
C VAL A 240 -2.20 6.89 10.74
N HIS A 241 -1.83 7.86 11.57
CA HIS A 241 -0.44 8.36 11.63
C HIS A 241 0.54 7.25 12.02
N MET A 242 0.22 6.46 13.05
CA MET A 242 1.05 5.30 13.46
C MET A 242 1.21 4.29 12.32
N TYR A 243 0.13 3.98 11.60
CA TYR A 243 0.14 3.08 10.45
C TYR A 243 1.01 3.60 9.30
N LEU A 244 0.88 4.88 8.95
CA LEU A 244 1.69 5.51 7.89
C LEU A 244 3.17 5.57 8.26
N SER A 245 3.47 5.84 9.54
CA SER A 245 4.86 5.85 10.06
C SER A 245 5.50 4.46 9.97
N ASP A 246 4.76 3.40 10.31
CA ASP A 246 5.23 2.01 10.18
C ASP A 246 5.48 1.62 8.73
N ILE A 247 4.57 2.00 7.80
CA ILE A 247 4.77 1.79 6.37
C ILE A 247 6.05 2.49 5.89
N ALA A 248 6.25 3.76 6.27
CA ALA A 248 7.43 4.52 5.88
C ALA A 248 8.73 3.86 6.37
N THR A 249 8.76 3.43 7.63
CA THR A 249 9.92 2.72 8.20
C THR A 249 10.19 1.40 7.47
N GLY A 250 9.14 0.64 7.15
CA GLY A 250 9.27 -0.60 6.39
C GLY A 250 9.76 -0.37 4.95
N GLU A 251 9.26 0.66 4.26
CA GLU A 251 9.73 1.04 2.92
C GLU A 251 11.21 1.46 2.93
N GLU A 252 11.62 2.25 3.93
CA GLU A 252 13.01 2.67 4.07
C GLU A 252 13.95 1.49 4.27
N ALA A 253 13.57 0.55 5.14
CA ALA A 253 14.34 -0.68 5.37
C ALA A 253 14.46 -1.54 4.10
N LEU A 254 13.39 -1.65 3.29
CA LEU A 254 13.41 -2.37 2.03
C LEU A 254 14.32 -1.72 1.00
N LEU A 255 14.22 -0.40 0.79
CA LEU A 255 15.05 0.35 -0.15
C LEU A 255 16.54 0.23 0.21
N SER A 256 16.86 0.42 1.49
CA SER A 256 18.24 0.27 1.99
C SER A 256 18.79 -1.15 1.80
N ALA A 257 17.96 -2.19 2.02
CA ALA A 257 18.36 -3.58 1.82
C ALA A 257 18.53 -3.94 0.34
N GLU A 258 17.70 -3.39 -0.55
CA GLU A 258 17.82 -3.58 -2.00
C GLU A 258 19.11 -2.95 -2.54
N ASP A 259 19.40 -1.71 -2.14
CA ASP A 259 20.63 -1.01 -2.55
C ASP A 259 21.88 -1.77 -2.07
N LYS A 260 21.86 -2.24 -0.81
CA LYS A 260 22.97 -3.04 -0.28
C LYS A 260 23.17 -4.36 -1.04
N LYS A 261 22.08 -5.06 -1.36
CA LYS A 261 22.13 -6.31 -2.13
C LYS A 261 22.65 -6.10 -3.55
N LYS A 262 22.27 -4.99 -4.21
CA LYS A 262 22.78 -4.62 -5.54
C LYS A 262 24.27 -4.32 -5.52
N LEU A 263 24.73 -3.59 -4.51
CA LEU A 263 26.15 -3.32 -4.31
C LEU A 263 26.98 -4.58 -4.05
N GLU A 264 26.48 -5.49 -3.21
CA GLU A 264 27.13 -6.78 -2.93
C GLU A 264 27.19 -7.69 -4.17
N ALA A 265 26.14 -7.72 -4.99
CA ALA A 265 26.09 -8.53 -6.21
C ALA A 265 27.11 -8.05 -7.25
N THR A 266 27.30 -6.74 -7.39
CA THR A 266 28.29 -6.15 -8.32
C THR A 266 29.74 -6.37 -7.89
N VAL A 267 30.01 -6.57 -6.58
CA VAL A 267 31.37 -6.84 -6.06
C VAL A 267 31.76 -8.32 -6.25
N THR A 268 30.80 -9.26 -6.27
CA THR A 268 31.07 -10.70 -6.43
C THR A 268 31.37 -11.11 -7.86
N GLU A 269 31.02 -10.34 -8.88
CA GLU A 269 31.36 -10.62 -10.29
C GLU A 269 32.82 -10.28 -10.63
N GLU A 270 33.51 -9.45 -9.83
CA GLU A 270 34.94 -9.11 -10.04
C GLU A 270 35.91 -10.19 -9.51
N GLY A 271 35.44 -11.27 -8.86
CA GLY A 271 36.28 -12.24 -8.13
C GLY A 271 36.41 -13.66 -8.72
N SER A 272 35.86 -13.98 -9.88
CA SER A 272 35.97 -15.32 -10.49
C SER A 272 36.78 -15.31 -11.79
N ASP A 273 38.11 -15.38 -11.66
CA ASP A 273 39.01 -15.90 -12.69
C ASP A 273 38.76 -17.41 -12.85
N ASP A 274 37.79 -17.80 -13.64
CA ASP A 274 37.67 -19.19 -14.17
C ASP A 274 37.28 -19.12 -15.66
N PRO A 275 38.20 -19.51 -16.57
CA PRO A 275 37.98 -19.36 -18.00
C PRO A 275 37.37 -20.61 -18.62
N GLU A 276 36.09 -20.92 -18.31
CA GLU A 276 35.33 -21.84 -19.19
C GLU A 276 33.81 -21.63 -19.08
N THR A 277 33.26 -21.32 -20.29
CA THR A 277 31.86 -21.43 -20.67
C THR A 277 30.84 -20.41 -20.19
N THR A 278 30.60 -19.38 -20.97
CA THR A 278 29.38 -19.08 -21.74
C THR A 278 29.52 -17.68 -22.37
N GLU A 279 29.38 -17.62 -23.69
CA GLU A 279 29.39 -16.38 -24.45
C GLU A 279 28.23 -15.46 -24.02
N VAL A 280 28.52 -14.53 -23.10
CA VAL A 280 27.77 -13.29 -22.94
C VAL A 280 28.52 -12.26 -23.78
N PRO A 281 27.87 -11.48 -24.64
CA PRO A 281 28.58 -10.49 -25.44
C PRO A 281 29.23 -9.46 -24.53
N THR A 282 30.53 -9.60 -24.29
CA THR A 282 31.41 -8.58 -23.73
C THR A 282 31.44 -7.41 -24.72
N GLN A 283 30.67 -6.37 -24.47
CA GLN A 283 30.92 -5.07 -25.08
C GLN A 283 32.17 -4.49 -24.39
N GLU A 284 33.32 -4.70 -24.97
CA GLU A 284 34.54 -3.97 -24.66
C GLU A 284 34.39 -2.53 -25.14
N GLY A 285 34.21 -1.61 -24.20
CA GLY A 285 34.16 -0.17 -24.43
C GLY A 285 33.03 0.51 -23.65
N PRO A 286 33.14 1.80 -23.32
CA PRO A 286 32.01 2.54 -22.80
C PRO A 286 30.84 2.40 -23.78
N PRO A 287 29.62 2.13 -23.33
CA PRO A 287 28.47 1.97 -24.23
C PRO A 287 28.31 3.25 -25.07
N ASP A 288 28.15 3.11 -26.39
CA ASP A 288 27.96 4.21 -27.33
C ASP A 288 26.80 5.15 -26.97
N ASP A 289 25.92 4.71 -26.06
CA ASP A 289 24.84 5.48 -25.47
C ASP A 289 24.73 5.18 -23.98
N MET A 290 25.32 6.01 -23.12
CA MET A 290 25.27 5.89 -21.66
C MET A 290 23.84 5.89 -21.10
N PHE A 291 22.85 6.42 -21.82
CA PHE A 291 21.44 6.44 -21.40
C PHE A 291 20.74 5.09 -21.57
N ARG A 292 21.31 4.14 -22.31
CA ARG A 292 20.77 2.79 -22.52
C ARG A 292 21.47 1.69 -21.73
N ALA A 293 22.48 2.03 -20.92
CA ALA A 293 23.18 1.05 -20.09
C ALA A 293 22.24 0.46 -19.02
N SER A 294 22.33 -0.84 -18.79
CA SER A 294 21.65 -1.54 -17.69
C SER A 294 22.18 -1.09 -16.33
N GLU A 295 21.45 -1.36 -15.24
CA GLU A 295 21.96 -1.17 -13.87
C GLU A 295 23.31 -1.87 -13.68
N GLY A 296 24.29 -1.23 -13.01
CA GLY A 296 25.58 -1.86 -12.77
C GLY A 296 26.67 -0.91 -12.29
N ARG A 297 27.85 -1.49 -12.06
CA ARG A 297 29.06 -0.78 -11.67
C ARG A 297 30.21 -1.17 -12.58
N TRP A 298 31.02 -0.19 -13.01
CA TRP A 298 32.22 -0.41 -13.80
C TRP A 298 33.22 0.74 -13.65
N GLY A 299 34.47 0.51 -14.04
CA GLY A 299 35.52 1.48 -14.04
C GLY A 299 36.91 0.84 -13.87
N SER A 300 37.97 1.64 -13.97
CA SER A 300 39.35 1.16 -13.81
C SER A 300 39.73 0.90 -12.35
N GLY A 301 38.97 1.44 -11.39
CA GLY A 301 39.26 1.31 -9.96
C GLY A 301 40.36 2.23 -9.45
N ASP A 302 40.91 3.15 -10.27
CA ASP A 302 41.94 4.12 -9.87
C ASP A 302 41.44 5.02 -8.71
N VAL A 303 40.16 5.37 -8.75
CA VAL A 303 39.41 5.96 -7.63
C VAL A 303 38.16 5.13 -7.45
N ARG A 304 37.85 4.72 -6.20
CA ARG A 304 36.68 3.89 -5.88
C ARG A 304 35.70 4.60 -4.95
N ILE A 305 34.44 4.49 -5.24
CA ILE A 305 33.36 4.89 -4.34
C ILE A 305 33.09 3.72 -3.39
N VAL A 306 33.45 3.87 -2.11
CA VAL A 306 33.37 2.79 -1.10
C VAL A 306 32.08 2.81 -0.31
N GLU A 307 31.44 3.98 -0.20
CA GLU A 307 30.17 4.12 0.53
C GLU A 307 29.39 5.31 -0.03
N VAL A 308 28.08 5.15 -0.10
CA VAL A 308 27.15 6.21 -0.48
C VAL A 308 26.06 6.31 0.58
N SER A 309 25.77 7.50 1.05
CA SER A 309 24.63 7.77 1.90
C SER A 309 23.82 8.95 1.38
N LEU A 310 22.50 8.81 1.47
CA LEU A 310 21.52 9.86 1.21
C LEU A 310 21.05 10.37 2.57
N GLU A 311 21.02 11.68 2.77
CA GLU A 311 20.74 12.28 4.06
C GLU A 311 19.74 13.44 3.93
N ASN A 312 18.81 13.52 4.88
CA ASN A 312 18.01 14.71 5.15
C ASN A 312 18.40 15.24 6.53
N GLU A 313 18.81 16.51 6.63
CA GLU A 313 19.25 17.15 7.88
C GLU A 313 20.29 16.29 8.67
N ALA A 314 21.27 15.73 7.98
CA ALA A 314 22.31 14.84 8.51
C ALA A 314 21.81 13.49 9.07
N ARG A 315 20.58 13.07 8.71
CA ARG A 315 20.05 11.75 9.03
C ARG A 315 19.98 10.91 7.75
N PRO A 316 20.59 9.72 7.71
CA PRO A 316 20.46 8.82 6.57
C PRO A 316 19.01 8.48 6.32
N THR A 317 18.56 8.61 5.06
CA THR A 317 17.19 8.25 4.65
C THR A 317 17.13 8.00 3.14
N HIS A 318 16.22 7.10 2.73
CA HIS A 318 15.81 6.87 1.34
C HIS A 318 14.42 7.46 1.04
N LEU A 319 13.81 8.14 2.03
CA LEU A 319 12.48 8.74 1.92
C LEU A 319 12.58 10.26 2.14
N PHE A 320 12.16 11.01 1.15
CA PHE A 320 12.14 12.48 1.17
C PHE A 320 10.71 12.99 0.94
N GLN A 321 10.44 14.19 1.43
CA GLN A 321 9.25 14.95 1.01
C GLN A 321 9.66 15.88 -0.15
N SER A 322 8.73 16.18 -1.05
CA SER A 322 8.97 17.21 -2.08
C SER A 322 9.31 18.54 -1.41
N GLY A 323 10.44 19.13 -1.80
CA GLY A 323 11.00 20.34 -1.19
C GLY A 323 11.97 20.11 -0.04
N ASP A 324 12.20 18.86 0.40
CA ASP A 324 13.18 18.55 1.43
C ASP A 324 14.60 18.87 0.96
N LYS A 325 15.49 19.15 1.92
CA LYS A 325 16.94 19.17 1.69
C LYS A 325 17.45 17.74 1.50
N MET A 326 18.30 17.54 0.48
CA MET A 326 18.95 16.25 0.25
C MET A 326 20.46 16.44 0.17
N THR A 327 21.21 15.68 0.96
CA THR A 327 22.66 15.55 0.84
C THR A 327 23.00 14.18 0.27
N VAL A 328 23.71 14.14 -0.84
CA VAL A 328 24.35 12.93 -1.37
C VAL A 328 25.80 12.93 -0.90
N ARG A 329 26.16 11.96 -0.08
CA ARG A 329 27.50 11.79 0.46
C ARG A 329 28.15 10.57 -0.17
N MET A 330 29.35 10.73 -0.73
CA MET A 330 30.17 9.65 -1.28
C MET A 330 31.50 9.60 -0.52
N ARG A 331 31.83 8.44 0.03
CA ARG A 331 33.19 8.15 0.52
C ARG A 331 33.96 7.48 -0.60
N VAL A 332 35.13 8.01 -0.89
CA VAL A 332 35.95 7.56 -2.00
C VAL A 332 37.36 7.24 -1.52
N THR A 333 38.04 6.34 -2.20
CA THR A 333 39.44 5.98 -1.89
C THR A 333 40.26 5.83 -3.16
N THR A 334 41.56 6.09 -3.05
CA THR A 334 42.52 5.82 -4.11
C THR A 334 43.82 5.26 -3.53
N ALA A 335 44.39 4.26 -4.24
CA ALA A 335 45.64 3.63 -3.84
C ALA A 335 46.88 4.47 -4.22
N GLN A 336 46.78 5.34 -5.24
CA GLN A 336 47.83 6.22 -5.73
C GLN A 336 47.30 7.65 -5.88
N PRO A 337 48.19 8.69 -5.80
CA PRO A 337 47.74 10.03 -6.07
C PRO A 337 47.14 10.19 -7.47
N VAL A 338 45.99 10.82 -7.56
CA VAL A 338 45.26 11.13 -8.81
C VAL A 338 45.09 12.65 -8.89
N ASP A 339 45.42 13.26 -10.02
CA ASP A 339 45.35 14.71 -10.26
C ASP A 339 44.29 15.10 -11.32
N ASP A 340 43.72 14.13 -12.03
CA ASP A 340 42.67 14.33 -13.02
C ASP A 340 41.41 13.53 -12.63
N PHE A 341 40.43 14.18 -12.02
CA PHE A 341 39.20 13.55 -11.60
C PHE A 341 38.02 14.51 -11.65
N VAL A 342 36.84 13.93 -11.95
CA VAL A 342 35.52 14.61 -11.98
C VAL A 342 34.53 13.74 -11.22
N PHE A 343 33.82 14.32 -10.26
CA PHE A 343 32.72 13.68 -9.59
C PHE A 343 31.40 14.09 -10.25
N GLY A 344 30.58 13.13 -10.62
CA GLY A 344 29.27 13.33 -11.26
C GLY A 344 28.12 12.68 -10.52
N ILE A 345 26.97 13.32 -10.57
CA ILE A 345 25.71 12.81 -10.01
C ILE A 345 24.60 13.06 -11.01
N SER A 346 23.72 12.08 -11.21
CA SER A 346 22.49 12.27 -11.98
C SER A 346 21.31 11.58 -11.30
N ILE A 347 20.12 12.17 -11.40
CA ILE A 347 18.87 11.68 -10.84
C ILE A 347 17.98 11.26 -12.00
N PHE A 348 17.46 10.04 -11.93
CA PHE A 348 16.53 9.47 -12.92
C PHE A 348 15.20 9.09 -12.26
N ASN A 349 14.10 9.25 -12.99
CA ASN A 349 12.80 8.73 -12.55
C ASN A 349 12.66 7.24 -12.89
N ALA A 350 11.54 6.64 -12.48
CA ALA A 350 11.24 5.22 -12.72
C ALA A 350 11.14 4.86 -14.22
N GLU A 351 10.89 5.83 -15.10
CA GLU A 351 10.79 5.67 -16.55
C GLU A 351 12.17 5.80 -17.23
N GLY A 352 13.24 6.05 -16.46
CA GLY A 352 14.60 6.24 -16.99
C GLY A 352 14.88 7.64 -17.55
N VAL A 353 14.00 8.61 -17.27
CA VAL A 353 14.23 10.00 -17.69
C VAL A 353 15.19 10.67 -16.70
N CYS A 354 16.27 11.28 -17.21
CA CYS A 354 17.17 12.09 -16.42
C CYS A 354 16.46 13.39 -15.98
N CYS A 355 16.21 13.51 -14.67
CA CYS A 355 15.53 14.65 -14.08
C CYS A 355 16.50 15.79 -13.76
N TYR A 356 17.72 15.44 -13.38
CA TYR A 356 18.81 16.38 -13.05
C TYR A 356 20.14 15.67 -13.16
N GLY A 357 21.19 16.39 -13.54
CA GLY A 357 22.56 15.90 -13.53
C GLY A 357 23.57 17.04 -13.50
N THR A 358 24.60 16.87 -12.70
CA THR A 358 25.73 17.79 -12.61
C THR A 358 27.05 17.06 -12.34
N ASN A 359 28.14 17.73 -12.53
CA ASN A 359 29.46 17.25 -12.16
C ASN A 359 30.38 18.41 -11.82
N THR A 360 31.52 18.11 -11.15
CA THR A 360 32.48 19.11 -10.71
C THR A 360 33.11 19.88 -11.86
N ASN A 361 33.19 19.33 -13.07
CA ASN A 361 33.69 20.02 -14.24
C ASN A 361 32.73 21.08 -14.78
N LEU A 362 31.40 20.74 -14.80
CA LEU A 362 30.33 21.71 -15.14
C LEU A 362 30.31 22.88 -14.15
N GLU A 363 30.58 22.61 -12.87
CA GLU A 363 30.69 23.62 -11.80
C GLU A 363 32.06 24.39 -11.84
N LYS A 364 32.88 24.12 -12.86
CA LYS A 364 34.20 24.77 -13.08
C LYS A 364 35.18 24.52 -11.93
N LEU A 365 35.06 23.41 -11.22
CA LEU A 365 36.03 22.98 -10.21
C LEU A 365 37.16 22.24 -10.91
N THR A 366 38.42 22.76 -10.74
CA THR A 366 39.59 22.12 -11.34
C THR A 366 40.26 21.22 -10.31
N PRO A 367 40.39 19.91 -10.57
CA PRO A 367 41.03 18.98 -9.65
C PRO A 367 42.52 19.33 -9.54
N VAL A 368 43.09 19.16 -8.35
CA VAL A 368 44.53 19.40 -8.09
C VAL A 368 45.18 18.08 -7.69
N SER A 369 44.71 17.41 -6.69
CA SER A 369 45.22 16.12 -6.23
C SER A 369 44.28 15.47 -5.27
N MET A 370 44.15 14.15 -5.34
CA MET A 370 43.46 13.29 -4.39
C MET A 370 44.39 12.16 -3.97
N THR A 371 44.49 11.88 -2.65
CA THR A 371 45.32 10.81 -2.08
C THR A 371 44.60 10.13 -0.94
N GLY A 372 44.56 8.79 -0.96
CA GLY A 372 43.91 7.99 0.09
C GLY A 372 42.40 8.18 0.16
N ASP A 373 41.88 8.18 1.38
CA ASP A 373 40.43 8.27 1.63
C ASP A 373 39.95 9.73 1.57
N GLY A 374 38.79 9.94 0.97
CA GLY A 374 38.16 11.25 0.84
C GLY A 374 36.65 11.18 0.99
N GLU A 375 36.03 12.34 1.18
CA GLU A 375 34.59 12.49 1.23
C GLU A 375 34.10 13.58 0.28
N VAL A 376 33.11 13.28 -0.53
CA VAL A 376 32.50 14.23 -1.46
C VAL A 376 31.02 14.37 -1.09
N LYS A 377 30.54 15.60 -1.03
CA LYS A 377 29.12 15.90 -0.73
C LYS A 377 28.53 16.78 -1.81
N LEU A 378 27.31 16.45 -2.22
CA LEU A 378 26.44 17.35 -2.95
C LEU A 378 25.24 17.67 -2.06
N ASP A 379 25.05 18.94 -1.74
CA ASP A 379 23.90 19.45 -1.00
C ASP A 379 22.90 20.06 -1.98
N ILE A 380 21.69 19.50 -2.03
CA ILE A 380 20.53 20.00 -2.77
C ILE A 380 19.63 20.67 -1.75
N GLU A 381 19.47 22.00 -1.84
CA GLU A 381 18.74 22.79 -0.84
C GLU A 381 17.22 22.49 -0.83
N ALA A 382 16.66 22.17 -1.99
CA ALA A 382 15.26 21.78 -2.12
C ALA A 382 15.11 20.71 -3.21
N LEU A 383 14.64 19.54 -2.84
CA LEU A 383 14.36 18.44 -3.76
C LEU A 383 12.97 18.63 -4.37
N ASP A 384 12.84 19.57 -5.32
CA ASP A 384 11.59 19.97 -5.96
C ASP A 384 11.13 18.95 -7.00
N LEU A 385 11.13 17.67 -6.63
CA LEU A 385 10.63 16.56 -7.44
C LEU A 385 9.18 16.20 -7.02
N VAL A 386 8.38 15.76 -7.98
CA VAL A 386 7.03 15.25 -7.68
C VAL A 386 7.09 13.88 -7.00
N GLU A 387 5.97 13.42 -6.47
CA GLU A 387 5.86 12.09 -5.84
C GLU A 387 6.29 10.98 -6.81
N GLY A 388 7.27 10.15 -6.39
CA GLY A 388 7.77 9.07 -7.24
C GLY A 388 8.98 8.35 -6.66
N THR A 389 9.41 7.30 -7.37
CA THR A 389 10.65 6.57 -7.10
C THR A 389 11.73 7.07 -8.05
N TYR A 390 12.89 7.38 -7.51
CA TYR A 390 14.02 7.93 -8.24
C TYR A 390 15.27 7.09 -7.97
N LYS A 391 16.20 7.11 -8.93
CA LYS A 391 17.47 6.43 -8.86
C LYS A 391 18.61 7.38 -9.16
N LEU A 392 19.78 7.12 -8.57
CA LEU A 392 20.99 7.91 -8.77
C LEU A 392 22.01 7.16 -9.62
N ASP A 393 22.64 7.91 -10.52
CA ASP A 393 23.94 7.59 -11.06
C ASP A 393 24.99 8.39 -10.29
N LEU A 394 26.04 7.73 -9.91
CA LEU A 394 27.20 8.34 -9.27
C LEU A 394 28.47 7.94 -10.04
N ALA A 395 29.30 8.89 -10.33
CA ALA A 395 30.48 8.65 -11.14
C ALA A 395 31.71 9.37 -10.62
N VAL A 396 32.83 8.70 -10.79
CA VAL A 396 34.17 9.32 -10.75
C VAL A 396 34.87 8.96 -12.07
N HIS A 397 35.34 9.97 -12.79
CA HIS A 397 35.98 9.78 -14.10
C HIS A 397 37.06 10.86 -14.35
N SER A 398 37.92 10.64 -15.36
CA SER A 398 38.87 11.69 -15.82
C SER A 398 38.09 12.80 -16.55
N ARG A 399 38.72 13.97 -16.75
CA ARG A 399 38.13 15.07 -17.57
C ARG A 399 37.85 14.66 -19.01
N GLU A 400 38.58 13.66 -19.54
CA GLU A 400 38.37 13.09 -20.86
C GLU A 400 37.19 12.05 -20.88
N GLY A 401 36.58 11.75 -19.73
CA GLY A 401 35.44 10.85 -19.63
C GLY A 401 35.77 9.37 -19.36
N ARG A 402 37.09 9.02 -19.12
CA ARG A 402 37.44 7.65 -18.74
C ARG A 402 36.90 7.34 -17.34
N PRO A 403 36.04 6.32 -17.18
CA PRO A 403 35.46 5.97 -15.88
C PRO A 403 36.52 5.38 -14.94
N TYR A 404 36.62 5.93 -13.72
CA TYR A 404 37.37 5.31 -12.62
C TYR A 404 36.44 4.43 -11.80
N ASP A 405 35.21 4.88 -11.50
CA ASP A 405 34.18 4.12 -10.86
C ASP A 405 32.80 4.73 -11.20
N TYR A 406 31.91 3.95 -11.74
CA TYR A 406 30.57 4.38 -12.17
C TYR A 406 29.51 3.48 -11.56
N HIS A 407 28.61 4.06 -10.79
CA HIS A 407 27.45 3.41 -10.21
C HIS A 407 26.21 3.82 -11.00
N ARG A 408 25.70 2.96 -11.87
CA ARG A 408 24.53 3.20 -12.71
C ARG A 408 23.28 2.74 -12.03
N LEU A 409 22.36 3.66 -11.64
CA LEU A 409 21.04 3.39 -11.08
C LEU A 409 21.07 2.46 -9.85
N LEU A 410 22.17 2.39 -9.10
CA LEU A 410 22.34 1.50 -7.95
C LEU A 410 21.75 2.02 -6.64
N HIS A 411 21.50 3.32 -6.54
CA HIS A 411 20.98 3.97 -5.34
C HIS A 411 19.56 4.46 -5.57
N THR A 412 18.63 3.96 -4.79
CA THR A 412 17.19 4.24 -4.94
C THR A 412 16.70 5.10 -3.79
N PHE A 413 15.88 6.10 -4.10
CA PHE A 413 15.17 6.87 -3.09
C PHE A 413 13.73 7.16 -3.57
N ARG A 414 12.87 7.54 -2.63
CA ARG A 414 11.48 7.88 -2.92
C ARG A 414 11.17 9.28 -2.42
N VAL A 415 10.47 10.04 -3.26
CA VAL A 415 9.90 11.34 -2.90
C VAL A 415 8.42 11.15 -2.65
N LYS A 416 7.92 11.63 -1.50
CA LYS A 416 6.52 11.71 -1.15
C LYS A 416 6.03 13.16 -1.27
N SER A 417 4.78 13.37 -1.61
CA SER A 417 4.16 14.69 -1.66
C SER A 417 2.72 14.63 -1.17
N GLN A 418 2.29 15.64 -0.43
CA GLN A 418 0.87 15.83 -0.09
C GLN A 418 0.07 16.36 -1.28
N ILE A 419 0.76 16.99 -2.25
CA ILE A 419 0.16 17.57 -3.44
C ILE A 419 0.45 16.64 -4.62
N LYS A 420 -0.59 16.22 -5.32
CA LYS A 420 -0.47 15.33 -6.49
C LYS A 420 -0.25 16.16 -7.76
N ASP A 421 0.95 16.68 -7.92
CA ASP A 421 1.35 17.36 -9.13
C ASP A 421 1.57 16.38 -10.29
N VAL A 422 1.44 16.87 -11.50
CA VAL A 422 1.69 16.11 -12.75
C VAL A 422 3.03 16.54 -13.33
N GLY A 423 3.86 15.57 -13.74
CA GLY A 423 5.18 15.81 -14.30
C GLY A 423 6.32 15.25 -13.45
N ILE A 424 7.49 15.87 -13.49
CA ILE A 424 8.70 15.41 -12.78
C ILE A 424 9.18 16.43 -11.76
N TYR A 425 8.99 17.71 -12.05
CA TYR A 425 9.52 18.83 -11.27
C TYR A 425 8.39 19.75 -10.84
N ARG A 426 8.41 20.18 -9.59
CA ARG A 426 7.49 21.14 -9.01
C ARG A 426 8.22 22.46 -8.74
N PRO A 427 8.16 23.44 -9.66
CA PRO A 427 8.75 24.75 -9.41
C PRO A 427 8.02 25.46 -8.27
N GLN A 428 8.72 26.23 -7.47
CA GLN A 428 8.07 27.13 -6.53
C GLN A 428 7.25 28.15 -7.31
N HIS A 429 5.95 28.26 -7.01
CA HIS A 429 5.02 29.13 -7.72
C HIS A 429 3.90 29.63 -6.83
N ASP A 430 3.35 30.77 -7.22
CA ASP A 430 2.16 31.37 -6.62
C ASP A 430 1.11 31.66 -7.68
N TRP A 431 -0.17 31.45 -7.33
CA TRP A 431 -1.30 31.80 -8.16
C TRP A 431 -1.81 33.22 -7.84
N GLY A 432 -1.74 34.13 -8.80
CA GLY A 432 -2.32 35.47 -8.71
C GLY A 432 -3.66 35.54 -9.46
N PHE A 433 -4.68 36.16 -8.83
CA PHE A 433 -6.00 36.30 -9.44
C PHE A 433 -6.43 37.76 -9.47
N SER A 434 -7.13 38.16 -10.51
CA SER A 434 -7.77 39.47 -10.60
C SER A 434 -8.95 39.55 -9.61
N SER A 435 -9.37 40.77 -9.24
CA SER A 435 -10.37 41.02 -8.22
C SER A 435 -11.74 40.38 -8.45
N ASN A 436 -12.05 40.01 -9.69
CA ASN A 436 -13.30 39.33 -10.09
C ASN A 436 -13.23 37.81 -10.02
N ILE A 437 -12.04 37.22 -9.74
CA ILE A 437 -11.83 35.78 -9.56
C ILE A 437 -11.58 35.55 -8.07
N ARG A 438 -12.48 34.83 -7.41
CA ARG A 438 -12.40 34.57 -5.98
C ARG A 438 -12.31 33.08 -5.72
N PHE A 439 -11.27 32.68 -5.01
CA PHE A 439 -11.11 31.35 -4.45
C PHE A 439 -11.23 31.38 -2.94
N LYS A 440 -11.86 30.37 -2.36
CA LYS A 440 -11.79 30.11 -0.94
C LYS A 440 -10.67 29.09 -0.76
N LYS A 441 -9.57 29.43 -0.07
CA LYS A 441 -8.63 28.40 0.38
C LYS A 441 -9.43 27.43 1.24
N SER A 442 -9.41 26.12 0.91
CA SER A 442 -9.86 25.12 1.85
C SER A 442 -8.97 25.27 3.09
N SER A 443 -9.57 25.54 4.23
CA SER A 443 -8.84 25.50 5.51
C SER A 443 -8.30 24.09 5.64
N GLU A 444 -6.99 23.95 5.67
CA GLU A 444 -6.31 22.80 6.26
C GLU A 444 -6.68 22.80 7.74
N ASP A 445 -7.65 21.96 8.13
CA ASP A 445 -7.93 21.56 9.50
C ASP A 445 -7.65 20.05 9.65
#